data_dd412f5112f20a9dd8f90053471717b9
#
_entry.id   dd412f5112f20a9dd8f90053471717b9
#
_cell.length_a   1.000
_cell.length_b   1.000
_cell.length_c   1.000
_cell.angle_alpha   90.00
_cell.angle_beta   90.00
_cell.angle_gamma   90.00
#
_symmetry.space_group_name_H-M   'P 1'
#
loop_
_entity.id
_entity.type
_entity.pdbx_description
1 polymer ?
#
loop_
_entity_poly.entity_id
_entity_poly.type
_entity_poly.pdbx_seq_one_letter_code
_entity_poly.pdbx_strand_id
1 'polypeptide(L)'
;SLEEITLVCIDTRNINAGLDSMSCSLSQVKFAKSILFTSESLCSKEVVNKAKIHNINIEFITELNSISEYSFFILAELDKYITSKFCLITQWDSWVIDSKYWNSNFFKYDYIGAIWPHYSKDTVGNGGFSLRSKKLLESSREFINENPNVTSPLIEDDFICRENRSKFEDLYHIK
;
A
#
# COMPACT_ATOMS: atom_id res chain seq x y z
N SER A 1 -10.82 -13.80 -9.52
CA SER A 1 -9.66 -13.76 -8.60
C SER A 1 -8.64 -12.74 -9.08
N LEU A 2 -7.89 -12.14 -8.19
CA LEU A 2 -6.80 -11.20 -8.44
C LEU A 2 -5.47 -11.82 -7.99
N GLU A 3 -5.11 -12.93 -8.59
CA GLU A 3 -3.92 -13.73 -8.21
C GLU A 3 -2.58 -13.06 -8.55
N GLU A 4 -2.61 -11.89 -9.16
CA GLU A 4 -1.43 -11.05 -9.41
C GLU A 4 -1.31 -9.90 -8.41
N ILE A 5 -2.19 -9.83 -7.40
CA ILE A 5 -2.24 -8.74 -6.42
C ILE A 5 -2.10 -9.30 -5.00
N THR A 6 -1.22 -8.72 -4.21
CA THR A 6 -1.18 -8.88 -2.75
C THR A 6 -2.02 -7.78 -2.10
N LEU A 7 -2.99 -8.14 -1.24
CA LEU A 7 -3.71 -7.19 -0.40
C LEU A 7 -2.82 -6.81 0.79
N VAL A 8 -2.66 -5.53 1.04
CA VAL A 8 -1.76 -4.99 2.08
C VAL A 8 -2.51 -4.01 2.97
N CYS A 9 -2.36 -4.17 4.28
CA CYS A 9 -2.69 -3.15 5.27
C CYS A 9 -1.48 -2.93 6.16
N ILE A 10 -1.12 -1.69 6.41
CA ILE A 10 -0.02 -1.29 7.29
C ILE A 10 -0.65 -0.48 8.41
N ASP A 11 -0.78 -1.06 9.59
CA ASP A 11 -1.46 -0.40 10.72
C ASP A 11 -0.85 -0.82 12.05
N THR A 12 -0.27 0.14 12.75
CA THR A 12 0.26 -0.01 14.10
C THR A 12 -0.56 0.78 15.14
N ARG A 13 -1.80 1.17 14.83
CA ARG A 13 -2.70 1.94 15.71
C ARG A 13 -4.10 1.37 15.80
N ASN A 14 -4.76 1.15 14.65
CA ASN A 14 -6.15 0.70 14.54
C ASN A 14 -6.25 -0.72 13.99
N ILE A 15 -5.44 -1.66 14.50
CA ILE A 15 -5.22 -3.00 13.95
C ILE A 15 -6.55 -3.73 13.68
N ASN A 16 -7.49 -3.68 14.60
CA ASN A 16 -8.78 -4.36 14.43
C ASN A 16 -9.59 -3.78 13.25
N ALA A 17 -9.61 -2.45 13.10
CA ALA A 17 -10.30 -1.81 11.98
C ALA A 17 -9.58 -2.10 10.65
N GLY A 18 -8.24 -2.15 10.64
CA GLY A 18 -7.47 -2.60 9.49
C GLY A 18 -7.80 -4.04 9.08
N LEU A 19 -7.91 -4.96 10.04
CA LEU A 19 -8.36 -6.33 9.79
C LEU A 19 -9.80 -6.39 9.26
N ASP A 20 -10.71 -5.55 9.76
CA ASP A 20 -12.08 -5.49 9.25
C ASP A 20 -12.10 -5.02 7.80
N SER A 21 -11.35 -3.99 7.45
CA SER A 21 -11.18 -3.51 6.09
C SER A 21 -10.65 -4.62 5.16
N MET A 22 -9.60 -5.33 5.56
CA MET A 22 -9.06 -6.46 4.80
C MET A 22 -10.09 -7.57 4.65
N SER A 23 -10.81 -7.92 5.72
CA SER A 23 -11.85 -8.96 5.70
C SER A 23 -12.99 -8.61 4.75
N CYS A 24 -13.43 -7.35 4.74
CA CYS A 24 -14.39 -6.84 3.76
C CYS A 24 -13.89 -7.02 2.33
N SER A 25 -12.65 -6.65 2.05
CA SER A 25 -12.04 -6.82 0.72
C SER A 25 -11.94 -8.30 0.31
N LEU A 26 -11.56 -9.17 1.23
CA LEU A 26 -11.43 -10.62 1.01
C LEU A 26 -12.79 -11.31 0.79
N SER A 27 -13.88 -10.76 1.33
CA SER A 27 -15.24 -11.25 1.06
C SER A 27 -15.68 -10.98 -0.39
N GLN A 28 -15.09 -9.98 -1.05
CA GLN A 28 -15.44 -9.58 -2.41
C GLN A 28 -14.56 -10.24 -3.47
N VAL A 29 -13.28 -10.50 -3.16
CA VAL A 29 -12.32 -10.99 -4.14
C VAL A 29 -11.19 -11.78 -3.50
N LYS A 30 -10.72 -12.82 -4.20
CA LYS A 30 -9.54 -13.60 -3.80
C LYS A 30 -8.29 -12.94 -4.34
N PHE A 31 -7.34 -12.62 -3.45
CA PHE A 31 -6.00 -12.12 -3.76
C PHE A 31 -4.95 -13.23 -3.78
N ALA A 32 -3.77 -12.96 -4.34
CA ALA A 32 -2.62 -13.87 -4.31
C ALA A 32 -2.17 -14.13 -2.86
N LYS A 33 -2.09 -13.08 -2.07
CA LYS A 33 -1.70 -13.08 -0.66
C LYS A 33 -2.36 -11.91 0.05
N SER A 34 -2.51 -11.99 1.35
CA SER A 34 -2.99 -10.88 2.19
C SER A 34 -2.04 -10.71 3.36
N ILE A 35 -1.53 -9.50 3.57
CA ILE A 35 -0.51 -9.20 4.57
C ILE A 35 -0.96 -7.99 5.40
N LEU A 36 -1.04 -8.20 6.70
CA LEU A 36 -1.14 -7.13 7.69
C LEU A 36 0.25 -6.88 8.28
N PHE A 37 0.76 -5.68 8.12
CA PHE A 37 1.97 -5.19 8.80
C PHE A 37 1.57 -4.49 10.08
N THR A 38 2.07 -4.97 11.19
CA THR A 38 1.79 -4.39 12.52
C THR A 38 2.94 -4.62 13.48
N SER A 39 2.90 -4.01 14.67
CA SER A 39 3.92 -4.28 15.69
C SER A 39 3.53 -5.47 16.56
N GLU A 40 4.53 -6.25 16.99
CA GLU A 40 4.33 -7.40 17.85
C GLU A 40 3.70 -7.00 19.20
N SER A 41 4.11 -5.85 19.75
CA SER A 41 3.61 -5.30 21.03
C SER A 41 2.10 -5.02 21.02
N LEU A 42 1.52 -4.77 19.86
CA LEU A 42 0.11 -4.41 19.68
C LEU A 42 -0.73 -5.61 19.20
N CYS A 43 -0.09 -6.73 18.87
CA CYS A 43 -0.74 -7.90 18.29
C CYS A 43 -1.30 -8.83 19.38
N SER A 44 -2.54 -8.62 19.79
CA SER A 44 -3.23 -9.48 20.77
C SER A 44 -3.56 -10.87 20.19
N LYS A 45 -3.86 -11.85 21.06
CA LYS A 45 -4.35 -13.17 20.65
C LYS A 45 -5.62 -13.08 19.80
N GLU A 46 -6.48 -12.10 20.06
CA GLU A 46 -7.70 -11.86 19.30
C GLU A 46 -7.37 -11.44 17.87
N VAL A 47 -6.43 -10.50 17.70
CA VAL A 47 -5.90 -10.07 16.39
C VAL A 47 -5.35 -11.25 15.60
N VAL A 48 -4.53 -12.08 16.23
CA VAL A 48 -3.97 -13.29 15.60
C VAL A 48 -5.07 -14.26 15.14
N ASN A 49 -6.04 -14.52 16.00
CA ASN A 49 -7.15 -15.42 15.67
C ASN A 49 -8.00 -14.87 14.52
N LYS A 50 -8.32 -13.59 14.54
CA LYS A 50 -9.08 -12.94 13.49
C LYS A 50 -8.34 -12.98 12.14
N ALA A 51 -7.05 -12.65 12.14
CA ALA A 51 -6.22 -12.75 10.95
C ALA A 51 -6.19 -14.17 10.37
N LYS A 52 -6.06 -15.17 11.26
CA LYS A 52 -6.05 -16.59 10.86
C LYS A 52 -7.37 -17.04 10.23
N ILE A 53 -8.52 -16.62 10.76
CA ILE A 53 -9.85 -16.94 10.22
C ILE A 53 -9.96 -16.45 8.77
N HIS A 54 -9.40 -15.30 8.45
CA HIS A 54 -9.47 -14.68 7.13
C HIS A 54 -8.26 -14.97 6.22
N ASN A 55 -7.34 -15.87 6.62
CA ASN A 55 -6.10 -16.17 5.90
C ASN A 55 -5.23 -14.92 5.65
N ILE A 56 -5.17 -14.02 6.61
CA ILE A 56 -4.32 -12.82 6.58
C ILE A 56 -3.00 -13.18 7.28
N ASN A 57 -1.89 -13.04 6.58
CA ASN A 57 -0.56 -13.18 7.17
C ASN A 57 -0.22 -11.92 7.97
N ILE A 58 0.32 -12.09 9.16
CA ILE A 58 0.84 -10.98 9.96
C ILE A 58 2.35 -10.93 9.78
N GLU A 59 2.85 -9.77 9.40
CA GLU A 59 4.28 -9.46 9.36
C GLU A 59 4.57 -8.39 10.41
N PHE A 60 5.50 -8.69 11.31
CA PHE A 60 5.86 -7.77 12.38
C PHE A 60 6.89 -6.74 11.90
N ILE A 61 6.55 -5.48 12.14
CA ILE A 61 7.40 -4.32 11.86
C ILE A 61 7.56 -3.48 13.13
N THR A 62 8.52 -2.55 13.10
CA THR A 62 8.63 -1.53 14.14
C THR A 62 7.36 -0.68 14.16
N GLU A 63 6.89 -0.31 15.35
CA GLU A 63 5.75 0.57 15.51
C GLU A 63 5.98 1.90 14.80
N LEU A 64 5.03 2.29 13.97
CA LEU A 64 5.09 3.52 13.16
C LEU A 64 4.38 4.64 13.92
N ASN A 65 5.12 5.65 14.33
CA ASN A 65 4.64 6.74 15.18
C ASN A 65 4.29 8.02 14.41
N SER A 66 4.59 8.07 13.11
CA SER A 66 4.34 9.22 12.25
C SER A 66 3.95 8.83 10.83
N ILE A 67 3.35 9.77 10.11
CA ILE A 67 3.09 9.63 8.66
C ILE A 67 4.40 9.45 7.90
N SER A 68 5.47 10.11 8.31
CA SER A 68 6.78 9.97 7.66
C SER A 68 7.38 8.57 7.82
N GLU A 69 7.23 7.94 8.99
CA GLU A 69 7.68 6.55 9.19
C GLU A 69 6.84 5.56 8.37
N TYR A 70 5.53 5.76 8.32
CA TYR A 70 4.62 5.00 7.46
C TYR A 70 5.02 5.14 5.98
N SER A 71 5.24 6.37 5.53
CA SER A 71 5.64 6.67 4.17
C SER A 71 6.99 6.08 3.81
N PHE A 72 7.96 6.18 4.72
CA PHE A 72 9.28 5.57 4.54
C PHE A 72 9.19 4.05 4.43
N PHE A 73 8.38 3.40 5.25
CA PHE A 73 8.16 1.96 5.15
C PHE A 73 7.63 1.57 3.76
N ILE A 74 6.65 2.29 3.24
CA ILE A 74 6.10 2.02 1.90
C ILE A 74 7.15 2.23 0.81
N LEU A 75 7.92 3.32 0.87
CA LEU A 75 8.88 3.67 -0.16
C LEU A 75 10.14 2.80 -0.15
N ALA A 76 10.63 2.40 1.03
CA ALA A 76 11.93 1.78 1.19
C ALA A 76 11.91 0.30 1.59
N GLU A 77 10.80 -0.20 2.15
CA GLU A 77 10.76 -1.53 2.76
C GLU A 77 9.69 -2.44 2.17
N LEU A 78 8.52 -1.92 1.80
CA LEU A 78 7.36 -2.72 1.40
C LEU A 78 7.65 -3.67 0.24
N ASP A 79 8.47 -3.26 -0.72
CA ASP A 79 8.80 -4.07 -1.89
C ASP A 79 9.40 -5.44 -1.53
N LYS A 80 10.14 -5.53 -0.44
CA LYS A 80 10.80 -6.77 0.03
C LYS A 80 9.80 -7.88 0.37
N TYR A 81 8.57 -7.53 0.69
CA TYR A 81 7.51 -8.45 1.09
C TYR A 81 6.55 -8.81 -0.05
N ILE A 82 6.57 -8.04 -1.13
CA ILE A 82 5.65 -8.21 -2.26
C ILE A 82 6.31 -9.06 -3.34
N THR A 83 5.75 -10.25 -3.57
CA THR A 83 6.19 -11.18 -4.61
C THR A 83 5.27 -11.23 -5.84
N SER A 84 4.06 -10.70 -5.69
CA SER A 84 3.09 -10.53 -6.78
C SER A 84 3.44 -9.33 -7.66
N LYS A 85 2.84 -9.24 -8.85
CA LYS A 85 3.08 -8.13 -9.77
C LYS A 85 2.59 -6.78 -9.24
N PHE A 86 1.56 -6.82 -8.40
CA PHE A 86 0.94 -5.64 -7.80
C PHE A 86 0.67 -5.85 -6.32
N CYS A 87 0.53 -4.77 -5.58
CA CYS A 87 -0.15 -4.74 -4.29
C CYS A 87 -1.31 -3.75 -4.31
N LEU A 88 -2.36 -4.07 -3.57
CA LEU A 88 -3.44 -3.17 -3.23
C LEU A 88 -3.26 -2.77 -1.77
N ILE A 89 -2.91 -1.51 -1.54
CA ILE A 89 -2.84 -0.94 -0.19
C ILE A 89 -4.25 -0.55 0.22
N THR A 90 -4.64 -0.96 1.40
CA THR A 90 -5.88 -0.56 2.08
C THR A 90 -5.56 -0.03 3.46
N GLN A 91 -6.38 0.87 3.98
CA GLN A 91 -6.33 1.39 5.34
C GLN A 91 -7.58 0.98 6.10
N TRP A 92 -7.66 1.34 7.38
CA TRP A 92 -8.78 0.99 8.26
C TRP A 92 -10.15 1.49 7.76
N ASP A 93 -10.18 2.49 6.90
CA ASP A 93 -11.36 3.18 6.37
C ASP A 93 -11.60 2.94 4.87
N SER A 94 -10.90 1.97 4.27
CA SER A 94 -10.99 1.71 2.83
C SER A 94 -10.96 0.23 2.49
N TRP A 95 -11.85 -0.23 1.62
CA TRP A 95 -11.94 -1.64 1.19
C TRP A 95 -12.59 -1.80 -0.19
N VAL A 96 -12.43 -2.98 -0.77
CA VAL A 96 -13.13 -3.36 -2.01
C VAL A 96 -14.61 -3.54 -1.73
N ILE A 97 -15.46 -2.72 -2.33
CA ILE A 97 -16.92 -2.74 -2.15
C ILE A 97 -17.55 -3.83 -3.04
N ASP A 98 -17.11 -3.93 -4.30
CA ASP A 98 -17.69 -4.86 -5.27
C ASP A 98 -16.68 -5.18 -6.38
N SER A 99 -16.33 -6.45 -6.50
CA SER A 99 -15.34 -6.94 -7.47
C SER A 99 -15.77 -6.81 -8.94
N LYS A 100 -17.07 -6.61 -9.23
CA LYS A 100 -17.55 -6.42 -10.60
C LYS A 100 -17.02 -5.16 -11.28
N TYR A 101 -16.59 -4.17 -10.49
CA TYR A 101 -15.99 -2.94 -11.01
C TYR A 101 -14.50 -3.07 -11.32
N TRP A 102 -13.93 -4.25 -11.08
CA TRP A 102 -12.54 -4.48 -11.48
C TRP A 102 -12.39 -4.39 -13.00
N ASN A 103 -11.33 -3.69 -13.43
CA ASN A 103 -10.99 -3.56 -14.84
C ASN A 103 -9.52 -3.99 -15.04
N SER A 104 -9.28 -4.95 -15.95
CA SER A 104 -7.93 -5.43 -16.25
C SER A 104 -7.01 -4.35 -16.85
N ASN A 105 -7.56 -3.25 -17.36
CA ASN A 105 -6.78 -2.10 -17.79
C ASN A 105 -6.03 -1.42 -16.64
N PHE A 106 -6.41 -1.66 -15.38
CA PHE A 106 -5.68 -1.16 -14.22
C PHE A 106 -4.24 -1.67 -14.19
N PHE A 107 -3.96 -2.86 -14.71
CA PHE A 107 -2.61 -3.41 -14.83
C PHE A 107 -1.70 -2.69 -15.86
N LYS A 108 -2.22 -1.73 -16.59
CA LYS A 108 -1.41 -0.90 -17.50
C LYS A 108 -0.72 0.27 -16.82
N TYR A 109 -1.08 0.52 -15.55
CA TYR A 109 -0.57 1.63 -14.76
C TYR A 109 0.19 1.11 -13.55
N ASP A 110 1.25 1.79 -13.19
CA ASP A 110 2.06 1.45 -12.03
C ASP A 110 1.50 2.01 -10.73
N TYR A 111 0.68 3.07 -10.81
CA TYR A 111 -0.02 3.67 -9.69
C TYR A 111 -1.46 4.03 -10.05
N ILE A 112 -2.40 3.54 -9.24
CA ILE A 112 -3.80 3.97 -9.29
C ILE A 112 -4.24 4.31 -7.87
N GLY A 113 -4.68 5.54 -7.68
CA GLY A 113 -5.24 6.04 -6.43
C GLY A 113 -6.40 6.99 -6.69
N ALA A 114 -7.09 7.41 -5.63
CA ALA A 114 -8.17 8.37 -5.73
C ALA A 114 -7.66 9.77 -6.12
N ILE A 115 -8.58 10.57 -6.63
CA ILE A 115 -8.29 11.96 -7.03
C ILE A 115 -8.23 12.85 -5.78
N TRP A 116 -7.25 13.76 -5.76
CA TRP A 116 -7.23 14.90 -4.83
C TRP A 116 -8.00 16.08 -5.41
N PRO A 117 -9.22 16.38 -4.95
CA PRO A 117 -10.07 17.40 -5.56
C PRO A 117 -9.59 18.83 -5.30
N HIS A 118 -8.67 19.03 -4.36
CA HIS A 118 -8.13 20.33 -3.99
C HIS A 118 -6.92 20.77 -4.80
N TYR A 119 -6.37 19.89 -5.66
CA TYR A 119 -5.31 20.24 -6.59
C TYR A 119 -5.85 20.47 -7.99
N SER A 120 -5.27 21.43 -8.72
CA SER A 120 -5.62 21.74 -10.12
C SER A 120 -4.76 20.99 -11.14
N LYS A 121 -3.62 20.43 -10.70
CA LYS A 121 -2.67 19.67 -11.51
C LYS A 121 -2.13 18.50 -10.69
N ASP A 122 -1.76 17.42 -11.38
CA ASP A 122 -1.25 16.19 -10.75
C ASP A 122 -2.19 15.71 -9.64
N THR A 123 -3.45 15.55 -10.00
CA THR A 123 -4.58 15.36 -9.07
C THR A 123 -4.77 13.92 -8.61
N VAL A 124 -4.09 12.96 -9.21
CA VAL A 124 -4.20 11.53 -8.86
C VAL A 124 -3.09 11.16 -7.92
N GLY A 125 -3.42 10.41 -6.85
CA GLY A 125 -2.40 9.88 -6.01
C GLY A 125 -2.77 9.54 -4.57
N ASN A 126 -4.01 9.74 -4.10
CA ASN A 126 -4.37 9.37 -2.73
C ASN A 126 -4.00 7.91 -2.44
N GLY A 127 -3.07 7.71 -1.48
CA GLY A 127 -2.41 6.45 -1.21
C GLY A 127 -3.19 5.48 -0.32
N GLY A 128 -4.18 5.98 0.43
CA GLY A 128 -4.91 5.19 1.43
C GLY A 128 -5.71 4.01 0.87
N PHE A 129 -6.10 4.08 -0.40
CA PHE A 129 -6.59 2.95 -1.19
C PHE A 129 -5.98 3.04 -2.59
N SER A 130 -4.90 2.30 -2.82
CA SER A 130 -4.13 2.43 -4.05
C SER A 130 -3.59 1.09 -4.56
N LEU A 131 -3.66 0.90 -5.88
CA LEU A 131 -3.01 -0.20 -6.58
C LEU A 131 -1.61 0.27 -7.01
N ARG A 132 -0.59 -0.49 -6.66
CA ARG A 132 0.81 -0.18 -6.98
C ARG A 132 1.49 -1.39 -7.61
N SER A 133 2.23 -1.19 -8.69
CA SER A 133 3.01 -2.27 -9.29
C SER A 133 4.24 -2.60 -8.44
N LYS A 134 4.73 -3.83 -8.57
CA LYS A 134 6.01 -4.25 -7.99
C LYS A 134 7.16 -3.38 -8.51
N LYS A 135 7.10 -3.03 -9.79
CA LYS A 135 8.05 -2.12 -10.42
C LYS A 135 8.12 -0.77 -9.72
N LEU A 136 6.98 -0.16 -9.41
CA LEU A 136 6.93 1.11 -8.68
C LEU A 136 7.54 0.98 -7.28
N LEU A 137 7.25 -0.10 -6.55
CA LEU A 137 7.80 -0.31 -5.22
C LEU A 137 9.33 -0.45 -5.26
N GLU A 138 9.87 -1.21 -6.20
CA GLU A 138 11.31 -1.37 -6.41
C GLU A 138 11.99 -0.05 -6.79
N SER A 139 11.38 0.70 -7.73
CA SER A 139 11.87 2.03 -8.14
C SER A 139 11.86 3.03 -6.98
N SER A 140 10.83 2.96 -6.12
CA SER A 140 10.75 3.83 -4.94
C SER A 140 11.89 3.56 -3.96
N ARG A 141 12.17 2.28 -3.68
CA ARG A 141 13.32 1.90 -2.84
C ARG A 141 14.65 2.33 -3.43
N GLU A 142 14.86 2.12 -4.74
CA GLU A 142 16.06 2.54 -5.44
C GLU A 142 16.24 4.06 -5.32
N PHE A 143 15.19 4.82 -5.59
CA PHE A 143 15.21 6.28 -5.47
C PHE A 143 15.57 6.75 -4.05
N ILE A 144 14.99 6.15 -3.03
CA ILE A 144 15.30 6.50 -1.62
C ILE A 144 16.77 6.19 -1.30
N ASN A 145 17.29 5.04 -1.73
CA ASN A 145 18.68 4.65 -1.51
C ASN A 145 19.68 5.62 -2.18
N GLU A 146 19.35 6.10 -3.38
CA GLU A 146 20.19 7.05 -4.12
C GLU A 146 20.08 8.48 -3.57
N ASN A 147 19.02 8.79 -2.82
CA ASN A 147 18.78 10.12 -2.27
C ASN A 147 18.67 10.09 -0.73
N PRO A 148 19.75 9.79 -0.01
CA PRO A 148 19.73 9.61 1.45
C PRO A 148 19.36 10.87 2.24
N ASN A 149 19.31 12.03 1.59
CA ASN A 149 18.90 13.31 2.18
C ASN A 149 17.36 13.53 2.11
N VAL A 150 16.60 12.58 1.56
CA VAL A 150 15.14 12.62 1.67
C VAL A 150 14.75 12.44 3.12
N THR A 151 14.24 13.52 3.73
CA THR A 151 13.93 13.60 5.16
C THR A 151 12.48 13.99 5.39
N SER A 152 12.05 13.85 6.65
CA SER A 152 10.72 14.30 7.13
C SER A 152 10.50 15.83 6.91
N PRO A 153 9.27 16.27 6.61
CA PRO A 153 8.08 15.47 6.48
C PRO A 153 8.00 14.71 5.15
N LEU A 154 7.72 13.42 5.19
CA LEU A 154 7.59 12.56 4.03
C LEU A 154 6.15 12.04 3.95
N ILE A 155 5.50 12.23 2.81
CA ILE A 155 4.17 11.71 2.49
C ILE A 155 4.29 10.95 1.17
N GLU A 156 4.17 9.62 1.19
CA GLU A 156 4.62 8.75 0.10
C GLU A 156 3.86 8.95 -1.21
N ASP A 157 2.57 9.22 -1.13
CA ASP A 157 1.74 9.41 -2.31
C ASP A 157 2.01 10.79 -2.97
N ASP A 158 2.16 11.83 -2.17
CA ASP A 158 2.56 13.16 -2.66
C ASP A 158 4.00 13.12 -3.21
N PHE A 159 4.89 12.41 -2.54
CA PHE A 159 6.27 12.19 -2.96
C PHE A 159 6.37 11.54 -4.35
N ILE A 160 5.60 10.47 -4.60
CA ILE A 160 5.58 9.76 -5.88
C ILE A 160 4.83 10.56 -6.94
N CYS A 161 3.58 10.94 -6.63
CA CYS A 161 2.63 11.38 -7.64
C CYS A 161 2.73 12.87 -7.98
N ARG A 162 3.46 13.66 -7.17
CA ARG A 162 3.61 15.10 -7.35
C ARG A 162 5.07 15.55 -7.31
N GLU A 163 5.74 15.42 -6.15
CA GLU A 163 7.07 16.03 -5.94
C GLU A 163 8.14 15.44 -6.87
N ASN A 164 8.11 14.13 -7.09
CA ASN A 164 9.08 13.43 -7.92
C ASN A 164 8.47 12.75 -9.15
N ARG A 165 7.23 13.07 -9.51
CA ARG A 165 6.50 12.42 -10.60
C ARG A 165 7.30 12.33 -11.88
N SER A 166 7.85 13.45 -12.38
CA SER A 166 8.64 13.47 -13.59
C SER A 166 9.86 12.55 -13.50
N LYS A 167 10.51 12.47 -12.35
CA LYS A 167 11.65 11.57 -12.16
C LYS A 167 11.22 10.10 -12.24
N PHE A 168 10.09 9.74 -11.62
CA PHE A 168 9.55 8.39 -11.71
C PHE A 168 9.14 8.05 -13.15
N GLU A 169 8.51 8.96 -13.87
CA GLU A 169 8.13 8.78 -15.27
C GLU A 169 9.37 8.66 -16.19
N ASP A 170 10.35 9.55 -16.05
CA ASP A 170 11.50 9.65 -16.95
C ASP A 170 12.58 8.58 -16.67
N LEU A 171 12.95 8.36 -15.40
CA LEU A 171 14.05 7.48 -15.04
C LEU A 171 13.60 6.01 -14.91
N TYR A 172 12.43 5.78 -14.34
CA TYR A 172 11.93 4.43 -14.06
C TYR A 172 10.80 4.01 -15.00
N HIS A 173 10.36 4.88 -15.91
CA HIS A 173 9.26 4.62 -16.84
C HIS A 173 7.97 4.18 -16.14
N ILE A 174 7.66 4.81 -15.01
CA ILE A 174 6.42 4.62 -14.26
C ILE A 174 5.26 5.32 -14.99
N LYS A 175 4.07 4.65 -14.98
CA LYS A 175 2.86 5.11 -15.69
C LYS A 175 1.72 5.38 -14.72
#